data_69b8a10eca4a8a7c3b9d0f6aed4e9c0e
#
_entry.id   69b8a10eca4a8a7c3b9d0f6aed4e9c0e
#
_cell.length_a   1.000
_cell.length_b   1.000
_cell.length_c   1.000
_cell.angle_alpha   90.00
_cell.angle_beta   90.00
_cell.angle_gamma   90.00
#
_symmetry.space_group_name_H-M   'P 1'
#
loop_
_entity.id
_entity.type
_entity.pdbx_description
1 polymer ?
#
loop_
_entity_poly.entity_id
_entity_poly.type
_entity_poly.pdbx_seq_one_letter_code
_entity_poly.pdbx_strand_id
1 'polypeptide(L)'
;MIKLRTTLASLTLIALTLTGLPAHAAEKMTVLLDWFVNPDHAPLIIAREKGFFKDAGLDVELIAPADPNDPPKLVAAGKADLAVSYQPQLHVHTEAGLPLVRIATLVATPLNSLVVLKDGPIKTIAHLKGKKVGYSIGGFEDAILGVMLSNVGLSLKDVTLINVNFSLSPSIISGQVDAVIGAFRNFELNQMDIVGKPGKAFYPEEEGVPPYDELILVANKSSLGDSHLRLFVNAVEKATQFLINHPEESWKLFITAHKDLNNELNKRAWAATLPRFALRPAALDKARYERFAVFLKEQKLIKNIPALNTYAVELP
;
A
#
# COMPACT_ATOMS: atom_id res chain seq x y z
N MET A 1 -58.63 -64.44 42.61
CA MET A 1 -58.86 -63.39 41.61
C MET A 1 -57.84 -62.24 41.89
N ILE A 2 -56.74 -62.21 41.12
CA ILE A 2 -55.72 -61.23 41.28
C ILE A 2 -55.85 -60.23 40.11
N LYS A 3 -56.12 -58.96 40.43
CA LYS A 3 -56.15 -57.88 39.42
C LYS A 3 -54.82 -57.34 39.15
N LEU A 4 -54.34 -57.52 37.94
CA LEU A 4 -53.11 -56.95 37.42
C LEU A 4 -53.34 -55.46 37.02
N ARG A 5 -52.63 -54.51 37.64
CA ARG A 5 -52.61 -53.08 37.24
C ARG A 5 -51.44 -52.81 36.34
N THR A 6 -51.73 -52.55 35.10
CA THR A 6 -50.75 -52.07 34.11
C THR A 6 -50.60 -50.58 34.24
N THR A 7 -49.37 -50.15 34.64
CA THR A 7 -48.95 -48.75 34.65
C THR A 7 -48.29 -48.40 33.29
N LEU A 8 -48.91 -47.51 32.50
CA LEU A 8 -48.30 -46.92 31.28
C LEU A 8 -47.33 -45.82 31.69
N ALA A 9 -46.07 -46.01 31.41
CA ALA A 9 -45.09 -44.97 31.51
C ALA A 9 -44.96 -44.17 30.19
N SER A 10 -45.41 -42.90 30.20
CA SER A 10 -45.31 -41.98 29.07
C SER A 10 -43.88 -41.45 29.01
N LEU A 11 -43.09 -41.84 28.00
CA LEU A 11 -41.82 -41.26 27.66
C LEU A 11 -42.03 -39.96 26.87
N THR A 12 -41.83 -38.82 27.53
CA THR A 12 -41.84 -37.50 26.84
C THR A 12 -40.50 -37.31 26.18
N LEU A 13 -40.44 -37.40 24.84
CA LEU A 13 -39.26 -37.15 24.03
C LEU A 13 -39.09 -35.62 23.91
N ILE A 14 -38.14 -35.03 24.64
CA ILE A 14 -37.77 -33.62 24.49
C ILE A 14 -36.89 -33.49 23.24
N ALA A 15 -37.47 -33.03 22.15
CA ALA A 15 -36.74 -32.63 20.94
C ALA A 15 -35.98 -31.36 21.21
N LEU A 16 -34.66 -31.44 21.43
CA LEU A 16 -33.74 -30.28 21.45
C LEU A 16 -33.66 -29.74 20.01
N THR A 17 -34.42 -28.70 19.69
CA THR A 17 -34.24 -27.94 18.47
C THR A 17 -32.93 -27.12 18.63
N LEU A 18 -31.84 -27.62 18.07
CA LEU A 18 -30.66 -26.80 17.82
C LEU A 18 -31.08 -25.72 16.81
N THR A 19 -31.44 -24.55 17.30
CA THR A 19 -31.50 -23.34 16.47
C THR A 19 -30.08 -23.01 16.05
N GLY A 20 -29.68 -23.51 14.88
CA GLY A 20 -28.43 -23.08 14.23
C GLY A 20 -28.53 -21.56 14.05
N LEU A 21 -27.66 -20.81 14.72
CA LEU A 21 -27.48 -19.41 14.43
C LEU A 21 -27.19 -19.29 12.92
N PRO A 22 -27.86 -18.40 12.19
CA PRO A 22 -27.57 -18.20 10.78
C PRO A 22 -26.04 -17.84 10.70
N ALA A 23 -25.28 -18.71 10.03
CA ALA A 23 -23.91 -18.35 9.67
C ALA A 23 -24.03 -17.10 8.79
N HIS A 24 -23.67 -15.94 9.33
CA HIS A 24 -23.58 -14.73 8.53
C HIS A 24 -22.54 -15.02 7.43
N ALA A 25 -22.97 -14.92 6.17
CA ALA A 25 -22.01 -15.02 5.06
C ALA A 25 -20.96 -13.91 5.24
N ALA A 26 -19.68 -14.29 5.07
CA ALA A 26 -18.60 -13.30 5.16
C ALA A 26 -18.83 -12.21 4.13
N GLU A 27 -18.63 -10.94 4.53
CA GLU A 27 -18.73 -9.79 3.63
C GLU A 27 -17.56 -9.80 2.65
N LYS A 28 -17.85 -9.78 1.37
CA LYS A 28 -16.84 -9.75 0.32
C LYS A 28 -16.24 -8.35 0.21
N MET A 29 -14.92 -8.27 0.17
CA MET A 29 -14.20 -7.03 0.04
C MET A 29 -13.04 -7.17 -0.94
N THR A 30 -13.00 -6.32 -1.96
CA THR A 30 -11.93 -6.27 -2.97
C THR A 30 -10.93 -5.16 -2.64
N VAL A 31 -9.67 -5.54 -2.50
CA VAL A 31 -8.54 -4.63 -2.25
C VAL A 31 -7.58 -4.66 -3.42
N LEU A 32 -7.44 -3.55 -4.12
CA LEU A 32 -6.46 -3.42 -5.20
C LEU A 32 -5.09 -3.05 -4.61
N LEU A 33 -4.06 -3.79 -4.97
CA LEU A 33 -2.68 -3.45 -4.64
C LEU A 33 -2.19 -2.33 -5.57
N ASP A 34 -1.11 -1.64 -5.20
CA ASP A 34 -0.47 -0.60 -6.02
C ASP A 34 0.50 -1.17 -7.05
N TRP A 35 1.02 -2.38 -6.79
CA TRP A 35 2.08 -3.04 -7.57
C TRP A 35 1.89 -4.55 -7.62
N PHE A 36 2.84 -5.27 -8.25
CA PHE A 36 2.94 -6.72 -8.08
C PHE A 36 3.04 -7.06 -6.59
N VAL A 37 2.50 -8.23 -6.21
CA VAL A 37 2.67 -8.74 -4.85
C VAL A 37 4.16 -8.78 -4.50
N ASN A 38 4.50 -8.14 -3.39
CA ASN A 38 5.85 -8.05 -2.87
C ASN A 38 5.81 -7.89 -1.33
N PRO A 39 6.94 -7.88 -0.62
CA PRO A 39 6.99 -7.77 0.84
C PRO A 39 6.29 -6.55 1.44
N ASP A 40 6.11 -5.46 0.71
CA ASP A 40 5.42 -4.25 1.22
C ASP A 40 3.93 -4.51 1.48
N HIS A 41 3.35 -5.54 0.84
CA HIS A 41 1.98 -6.00 1.06
C HIS A 41 1.84 -7.02 2.20
N ALA A 42 2.93 -7.35 2.89
CA ALA A 42 2.92 -8.41 3.91
C ALA A 42 1.81 -8.26 4.97
N PRO A 43 1.46 -7.07 5.51
CA PRO A 43 0.38 -6.95 6.48
C PRO A 43 -0.97 -7.47 5.95
N LEU A 44 -1.28 -7.22 4.68
CA LEU A 44 -2.51 -7.67 4.03
C LEU A 44 -2.52 -9.19 3.82
N ILE A 45 -1.39 -9.72 3.34
CA ILE A 45 -1.23 -11.16 3.09
C ILE A 45 -1.28 -11.94 4.40
N ILE A 46 -0.57 -11.47 5.44
CA ILE A 46 -0.58 -12.12 6.75
C ILE A 46 -1.98 -12.03 7.39
N ALA A 47 -2.72 -10.94 7.22
CA ALA A 47 -4.10 -10.84 7.69
C ALA A 47 -4.99 -11.92 7.05
N ARG A 48 -4.81 -12.20 5.76
CA ARG A 48 -5.53 -13.25 5.03
C ARG A 48 -5.08 -14.63 5.49
N GLU A 49 -3.79 -14.92 5.48
CA GLU A 49 -3.23 -16.26 5.74
C GLU A 49 -3.39 -16.70 7.21
N LYS A 50 -3.36 -15.75 8.16
CA LYS A 50 -3.66 -16.03 9.58
C LYS A 50 -5.16 -16.08 9.87
N GLY A 51 -6.00 -15.82 8.88
CA GLY A 51 -7.44 -15.83 9.03
C GLY A 51 -8.01 -14.61 9.78
N PHE A 52 -7.25 -13.53 9.98
CA PHE A 52 -7.72 -12.37 10.75
C PHE A 52 -8.87 -11.64 10.04
N PHE A 53 -8.88 -11.63 8.70
CA PHE A 53 -10.05 -11.14 7.95
C PHE A 53 -11.25 -12.04 8.15
N LYS A 54 -11.09 -13.36 8.05
CA LYS A 54 -12.16 -14.33 8.25
C LYS A 54 -12.75 -14.25 9.66
N ASP A 55 -11.90 -14.13 10.69
CA ASP A 55 -12.31 -13.94 12.08
C ASP A 55 -13.12 -12.66 12.29
N ALA A 56 -12.86 -11.64 11.44
CA ALA A 56 -13.61 -10.39 11.40
C ALA A 56 -14.90 -10.46 10.54
N GLY A 57 -15.24 -11.63 9.98
CA GLY A 57 -16.39 -11.81 9.11
C GLY A 57 -16.19 -11.30 7.69
N LEU A 58 -14.94 -11.13 7.24
CA LEU A 58 -14.59 -10.60 5.92
C LEU A 58 -13.99 -11.68 5.03
N ASP A 59 -14.40 -11.67 3.74
CA ASP A 59 -13.80 -12.44 2.65
C ASP A 59 -13.06 -11.47 1.74
N VAL A 60 -11.74 -11.33 1.96
CA VAL A 60 -10.90 -10.30 1.33
C VAL A 60 -10.14 -10.86 0.15
N GLU A 61 -10.41 -10.32 -1.03
CA GLU A 61 -9.66 -10.57 -2.26
C GLU A 61 -8.59 -9.47 -2.47
N LEU A 62 -7.32 -9.88 -2.62
CA LEU A 62 -6.19 -8.99 -2.92
C LEU A 62 -5.83 -9.12 -4.40
N ILE A 63 -5.92 -8.04 -5.15
CA ILE A 63 -5.73 -8.03 -6.61
C ILE A 63 -4.57 -7.10 -6.98
N ALA A 64 -3.52 -7.65 -7.63
CA ALA A 64 -2.47 -6.84 -8.23
C ALA A 64 -3.01 -6.12 -9.48
N PRO A 65 -2.64 -4.84 -9.71
CA PRO A 65 -3.18 -4.07 -10.82
C PRO A 65 -2.57 -4.47 -12.17
N ALA A 66 -3.34 -4.25 -13.25
CA ALA A 66 -2.83 -4.33 -14.61
C ALA A 66 -2.06 -3.06 -15.03
N ASP A 67 -2.40 -1.91 -14.44
CA ASP A 67 -1.71 -0.62 -14.57
C ASP A 67 -1.56 0.00 -13.17
N PRO A 68 -0.35 0.43 -12.75
CA PRO A 68 -0.12 0.98 -11.40
C PRO A 68 -0.84 2.33 -11.16
N ASN A 69 -1.35 2.97 -12.21
CA ASN A 69 -2.10 4.22 -12.10
C ASN A 69 -3.60 4.02 -11.78
N ASP A 70 -4.12 2.80 -11.85
CA ASP A 70 -5.56 2.54 -11.82
C ASP A 70 -6.16 2.33 -10.41
N PRO A 71 -5.50 1.68 -9.45
CA PRO A 71 -6.14 1.25 -8.21
C PRO A 71 -6.95 2.33 -7.49
N PRO A 72 -6.42 3.52 -7.15
CA PRO A 72 -7.22 4.54 -6.47
C PRO A 72 -8.35 5.10 -7.34
N LYS A 73 -8.18 5.15 -8.68
CA LYS A 73 -9.23 5.60 -9.59
C LYS A 73 -10.40 4.62 -9.64
N LEU A 74 -10.12 3.32 -9.58
CA LEU A 74 -11.15 2.27 -9.53
C LEU A 74 -11.95 2.33 -8.23
N VAL A 75 -11.30 2.58 -7.09
CA VAL A 75 -11.99 2.83 -5.82
C VAL A 75 -12.83 4.12 -5.88
N ALA A 76 -12.29 5.20 -6.45
CA ALA A 76 -13.05 6.44 -6.65
C ALA A 76 -14.29 6.23 -7.50
N ALA A 77 -14.24 5.32 -8.48
CA ALA A 77 -15.35 4.95 -9.37
C ALA A 77 -16.28 3.87 -8.78
N GLY A 78 -16.05 3.39 -7.54
CA GLY A 78 -16.84 2.33 -6.90
C GLY A 78 -16.70 0.95 -7.54
N LYS A 79 -15.55 0.69 -8.17
CA LYS A 79 -15.24 -0.61 -8.82
C LYS A 79 -14.45 -1.56 -7.93
N ALA A 80 -13.95 -1.09 -6.81
CA ALA A 80 -13.33 -1.85 -5.73
C ALA A 80 -13.57 -1.13 -4.41
N ASP A 81 -13.43 -1.83 -3.30
CA ASP A 81 -13.72 -1.29 -1.97
C ASP A 81 -12.55 -0.46 -1.44
N LEU A 82 -11.34 -0.99 -1.60
CA LEU A 82 -10.10 -0.37 -1.12
C LEU A 82 -9.00 -0.44 -2.18
N ALA A 83 -8.05 0.49 -2.08
CA ALA A 83 -6.79 0.40 -2.80
C ALA A 83 -5.61 0.76 -1.90
N VAL A 84 -4.46 0.14 -2.16
CA VAL A 84 -3.17 0.65 -1.75
C VAL A 84 -2.84 1.85 -2.64
N SER A 85 -2.36 2.93 -2.04
CA SER A 85 -2.03 4.18 -2.70
C SER A 85 -0.92 4.88 -1.91
N TYR A 86 -0.55 6.10 -2.30
CA TYR A 86 0.52 6.89 -1.71
C TYR A 86 -0.02 8.19 -1.15
N GLN A 87 0.50 8.66 -0.01
CA GLN A 87 0.03 9.93 0.57
C GLN A 87 0.14 11.10 -0.43
N PRO A 88 1.28 11.32 -1.14
CA PRO A 88 1.37 12.40 -2.13
C PRO A 88 0.34 12.28 -3.27
N GLN A 89 0.11 11.07 -3.77
CA GLN A 89 -0.88 10.79 -4.81
C GLN A 89 -2.30 11.11 -4.32
N LEU A 90 -2.62 10.78 -3.07
CA LEU A 90 -3.92 11.09 -2.47
C LEU A 90 -4.19 12.61 -2.46
N HIS A 91 -3.19 13.43 -2.13
CA HIS A 91 -3.34 14.89 -2.16
C HIS A 91 -3.67 15.39 -3.58
N VAL A 92 -2.96 14.88 -4.60
CA VAL A 92 -3.21 15.23 -6.01
C VAL A 92 -4.60 14.78 -6.46
N HIS A 93 -5.00 13.56 -6.10
CA HIS A 93 -6.34 13.03 -6.41
C HIS A 93 -7.44 13.84 -5.71
N THR A 94 -7.23 14.27 -4.48
CA THR A 94 -8.17 15.10 -3.73
C THR A 94 -8.34 16.46 -4.39
N GLU A 95 -7.26 17.11 -4.83
CA GLU A 95 -7.30 18.36 -5.59
C GLU A 95 -8.05 18.19 -6.92
N ALA A 96 -7.89 17.04 -7.57
CA ALA A 96 -8.62 16.68 -8.80
C ALA A 96 -10.09 16.31 -8.55
N GLY A 97 -10.56 16.32 -7.30
CA GLY A 97 -11.95 16.06 -6.91
C GLY A 97 -12.32 14.58 -6.81
N LEU A 98 -11.35 13.65 -6.80
CA LEU A 98 -11.65 12.24 -6.60
C LEU A 98 -12.16 12.01 -5.15
N PRO A 99 -13.27 11.25 -4.97
CA PRO A 99 -13.87 11.01 -3.67
C PRO A 99 -13.11 9.94 -2.85
N LEU A 100 -11.82 10.16 -2.66
CA LEU A 100 -10.94 9.25 -1.94
C LEU A 100 -10.65 9.75 -0.52
N VAL A 101 -10.47 8.81 0.39
CA VAL A 101 -10.09 9.08 1.78
C VAL A 101 -9.11 8.01 2.28
N ARG A 102 -8.01 8.45 2.93
CA ARG A 102 -7.11 7.55 3.64
C ARG A 102 -7.80 7.03 4.89
N ILE A 103 -7.76 5.71 5.09
CA ILE A 103 -8.30 5.03 6.28
C ILE A 103 -7.23 4.31 7.10
N ALA A 104 -6.08 3.98 6.51
CA ALA A 104 -4.96 3.33 7.21
C ALA A 104 -3.63 3.60 6.52
N THR A 105 -2.51 3.37 7.23
CA THR A 105 -1.14 3.42 6.71
C THR A 105 -0.51 2.04 6.84
N LEU A 106 0.10 1.53 5.76
CA LEU A 106 0.88 0.29 5.78
C LEU A 106 2.37 0.59 6.02
N VAL A 107 2.94 1.53 5.27
CA VAL A 107 4.35 1.95 5.38
C VAL A 107 4.41 3.44 5.66
N ALA A 108 4.94 3.80 6.84
CA ALA A 108 4.92 5.17 7.38
C ALA A 108 6.17 6.00 7.05
N THR A 109 7.03 5.51 6.16
CA THR A 109 8.26 6.20 5.75
C THR A 109 8.43 6.15 4.25
N PRO A 110 9.03 7.17 3.60
CA PRO A 110 9.28 7.14 2.17
C PRO A 110 10.12 5.93 1.74
N LEU A 111 9.70 5.26 0.70
CA LEU A 111 10.44 4.20 0.00
C LEU A 111 10.92 4.70 -1.37
N ASN A 112 10.15 5.57 -2.00
CA ASN A 112 10.45 6.16 -3.30
C ASN A 112 11.84 6.79 -3.33
N SER A 113 12.52 6.62 -4.45
CA SER A 113 13.85 7.15 -4.70
C SER A 113 14.00 7.53 -6.17
N LEU A 114 14.82 8.55 -6.43
CA LEU A 114 15.40 8.77 -7.76
C LEU A 114 16.66 7.92 -7.87
N VAL A 115 16.67 6.93 -8.76
CA VAL A 115 17.77 5.96 -8.90
C VAL A 115 18.47 6.15 -10.23
N VAL A 116 19.81 6.10 -10.16
CA VAL A 116 20.73 6.10 -11.31
C VAL A 116 21.66 4.88 -11.20
N LEU A 117 22.35 4.50 -12.28
CA LEU A 117 23.42 3.50 -12.19
C LEU A 117 24.57 4.07 -11.32
N LYS A 118 25.00 3.32 -10.30
CA LYS A 118 26.06 3.71 -9.35
C LYS A 118 27.35 4.09 -10.06
N ASP A 119 27.76 3.30 -11.04
CA ASP A 119 28.98 3.49 -11.80
C ASP A 119 28.76 4.30 -13.11
N GLY A 120 27.52 4.80 -13.31
CA GLY A 120 27.14 5.63 -14.45
C GLY A 120 27.66 7.08 -14.34
N PRO A 121 27.41 7.88 -15.36
CA PRO A 121 27.91 9.27 -15.43
C PRO A 121 27.16 10.25 -14.51
N ILE A 122 25.94 9.88 -14.05
CA ILE A 122 25.11 10.75 -13.21
C ILE A 122 25.53 10.58 -11.75
N LYS A 123 26.15 11.61 -11.17
CA LYS A 123 26.65 11.60 -9.78
C LYS A 123 25.87 12.53 -8.86
N THR A 124 25.15 13.50 -9.43
CA THR A 124 24.29 14.48 -8.75
C THR A 124 23.02 14.68 -9.55
N ILE A 125 21.98 15.23 -8.95
CA ILE A 125 20.69 15.54 -9.62
C ILE A 125 20.90 16.55 -10.76
N ALA A 126 21.84 17.49 -10.63
CA ALA A 126 22.17 18.44 -11.69
C ALA A 126 22.64 17.78 -13.01
N HIS A 127 23.19 16.56 -12.95
CA HIS A 127 23.58 15.80 -14.13
C HIS A 127 22.41 15.20 -14.91
N LEU A 128 21.17 15.38 -14.42
CA LEU A 128 19.97 14.95 -15.15
C LEU A 128 19.58 15.86 -16.31
N LYS A 129 20.22 17.06 -16.43
CA LYS A 129 19.93 17.95 -17.56
C LYS A 129 20.13 17.26 -18.90
N GLY A 130 19.07 17.25 -19.72
CA GLY A 130 19.05 16.60 -21.04
C GLY A 130 18.91 15.07 -20.98
N LYS A 131 18.66 14.48 -19.80
CA LYS A 131 18.55 13.04 -19.59
C LYS A 131 17.12 12.52 -19.67
N LYS A 132 16.99 11.23 -19.93
CA LYS A 132 15.71 10.50 -19.88
C LYS A 132 15.48 9.99 -18.47
N VAL A 133 14.34 10.33 -17.89
CA VAL A 133 13.93 9.86 -16.57
C VAL A 133 12.65 9.04 -16.69
N GLY A 134 12.74 7.77 -16.32
CA GLY A 134 11.59 6.86 -16.26
C GLY A 134 10.75 7.12 -15.02
N TYR A 135 9.44 6.93 -15.15
CA TYR A 135 8.47 6.96 -14.05
C TYR A 135 7.37 5.92 -14.31
N SER A 136 6.67 5.51 -13.25
CA SER A 136 5.55 4.56 -13.33
C SER A 136 4.20 5.23 -13.09
N ILE A 137 4.11 6.10 -12.09
CA ILE A 137 2.86 6.72 -11.64
C ILE A 137 2.88 8.22 -11.92
N GLY A 138 2.12 8.60 -12.95
CA GLY A 138 2.03 9.99 -13.37
C GLY A 138 1.29 10.88 -12.38
N GLY A 139 1.65 12.18 -12.37
CA GLY A 139 1.05 13.20 -11.51
C GLY A 139 1.59 13.21 -10.07
N PHE A 140 2.29 12.17 -9.67
CA PHE A 140 2.89 12.03 -8.34
C PHE A 140 4.43 11.95 -8.41
N GLU A 141 4.97 10.98 -9.13
CA GLU A 141 6.42 10.77 -9.21
C GLU A 141 7.12 11.91 -9.95
N ASP A 142 6.52 12.38 -11.04
CA ASP A 142 6.99 13.56 -11.77
C ASP A 142 6.90 14.84 -10.93
N ALA A 143 5.88 14.98 -10.09
CA ALA A 143 5.78 16.10 -9.15
C ALA A 143 6.92 16.09 -8.12
N ILE A 144 7.23 14.94 -7.52
CA ILE A 144 8.37 14.77 -6.61
C ILE A 144 9.70 15.07 -7.32
N LEU A 145 9.89 14.51 -8.52
CA LEU A 145 11.07 14.79 -9.34
C LEU A 145 11.20 16.31 -9.63
N GLY A 146 10.10 16.97 -9.93
CA GLY A 146 10.08 18.42 -10.18
C GLY A 146 10.66 19.24 -9.02
N VAL A 147 10.33 18.85 -7.78
CA VAL A 147 10.90 19.47 -6.56
C VAL A 147 12.40 19.22 -6.48
N MET A 148 12.83 17.95 -6.62
CA MET A 148 14.24 17.59 -6.56
C MET A 148 15.08 18.32 -7.62
N LEU A 149 14.56 18.48 -8.83
CA LEU A 149 15.18 19.24 -9.91
C LEU A 149 15.26 20.73 -9.58
N SER A 150 14.21 21.30 -8.99
CA SER A 150 14.17 22.74 -8.66
C SER A 150 15.25 23.15 -7.67
N ASN A 151 15.62 22.28 -6.74
CA ASN A 151 16.68 22.50 -5.75
C ASN A 151 18.08 22.62 -6.37
N VAL A 152 18.25 22.16 -7.60
CA VAL A 152 19.52 22.29 -8.36
C VAL A 152 19.40 23.23 -9.57
N GLY A 153 18.34 24.06 -9.61
CA GLY A 153 18.10 25.05 -10.67
C GLY A 153 17.63 24.47 -12.00
N LEU A 154 17.09 23.23 -11.97
CA LEU A 154 16.47 22.55 -13.11
C LEU A 154 14.95 22.51 -12.96
N SER A 155 14.29 22.07 -14.01
CA SER A 155 12.84 21.84 -14.05
C SER A 155 12.53 20.56 -14.84
N LEU A 156 11.27 20.12 -14.82
CA LEU A 156 10.83 19.00 -15.66
C LEU A 156 11.05 19.21 -17.17
N LYS A 157 11.19 20.47 -17.62
CA LYS A 157 11.51 20.79 -19.03
C LYS A 157 12.96 20.49 -19.40
N ASP A 158 13.83 20.34 -18.42
CA ASP A 158 15.25 20.04 -18.61
C ASP A 158 15.53 18.53 -18.72
N VAL A 159 14.50 17.68 -18.57
CA VAL A 159 14.58 16.23 -18.68
C VAL A 159 13.51 15.69 -19.64
N THR A 160 13.68 14.48 -20.14
CA THR A 160 12.66 13.77 -20.92
C THR A 160 12.03 12.71 -20.05
N LEU A 161 10.75 12.89 -19.71
CA LEU A 161 9.99 11.91 -18.93
C LEU A 161 9.50 10.76 -19.81
N ILE A 162 9.69 9.52 -19.37
CA ILE A 162 9.25 8.31 -20.07
C ILE A 162 8.47 7.45 -19.10
N ASN A 163 7.19 7.18 -19.41
CA ASN A 163 6.44 6.18 -18.64
C ASN A 163 7.00 4.79 -18.96
N VAL A 164 7.53 4.12 -17.93
CA VAL A 164 8.10 2.79 -18.02
C VAL A 164 7.20 1.73 -17.39
N ASN A 165 6.02 2.13 -16.93
CA ASN A 165 5.05 1.25 -16.27
C ASN A 165 5.74 0.45 -15.14
N PHE A 166 5.59 -0.86 -15.08
CA PHE A 166 6.22 -1.73 -14.08
C PHE A 166 7.73 -1.98 -14.29
N SER A 167 8.38 -1.33 -15.27
CA SER A 167 9.73 -1.65 -15.71
C SER A 167 10.80 -0.66 -15.20
N LEU A 168 10.72 -0.20 -13.93
CA LEU A 168 11.68 0.76 -13.37
C LEU A 168 13.13 0.27 -13.48
N SER A 169 13.51 -0.79 -12.75
CA SER A 169 14.87 -1.34 -12.81
C SER A 169 15.27 -1.87 -14.18
N PRO A 170 14.43 -2.61 -14.92
CA PRO A 170 14.78 -3.07 -16.27
C PRO A 170 15.11 -1.93 -17.23
N SER A 171 14.37 -0.82 -17.17
CA SER A 171 14.56 0.31 -18.10
C SER A 171 15.89 1.05 -17.87
N ILE A 172 16.32 1.20 -16.61
CA ILE A 172 17.62 1.81 -16.33
C ILE A 172 18.78 0.85 -16.61
N ILE A 173 18.62 -0.44 -16.30
CA ILE A 173 19.65 -1.47 -16.57
C ILE A 173 19.91 -1.64 -18.06
N SER A 174 18.88 -1.58 -18.90
CA SER A 174 18.99 -1.68 -20.36
C SER A 174 19.48 -0.39 -21.04
N GLY A 175 19.49 0.75 -20.30
CA GLY A 175 19.81 2.06 -20.87
C GLY A 175 18.67 2.69 -21.68
N GLN A 176 17.44 2.20 -21.55
CA GLN A 176 16.24 2.84 -22.12
C GLN A 176 16.05 4.24 -21.53
N VAL A 177 16.33 4.38 -20.23
CA VAL A 177 16.36 5.64 -19.48
C VAL A 177 17.67 5.78 -18.72
N ASP A 178 18.04 7.02 -18.38
CA ASP A 178 19.28 7.35 -17.65
C ASP A 178 19.06 7.31 -16.12
N ALA A 179 17.84 7.51 -15.67
CA ALA A 179 17.40 7.48 -14.28
C ALA A 179 15.95 7.01 -14.19
N VAL A 180 15.51 6.63 -13.00
CA VAL A 180 14.10 6.36 -12.70
C VAL A 180 13.71 7.04 -11.39
N ILE A 181 12.52 7.63 -11.34
CA ILE A 181 11.84 8.05 -10.11
C ILE A 181 10.71 7.06 -9.82
N GLY A 182 10.36 6.83 -8.57
CA GLY A 182 9.38 5.80 -8.18
C GLY A 182 10.04 4.49 -7.72
N ALA A 183 11.34 4.33 -7.90
CA ALA A 183 12.05 3.12 -7.46
C ALA A 183 12.12 3.05 -5.93
N PHE A 184 11.63 1.94 -5.36
CA PHE A 184 11.65 1.74 -3.91
C PHE A 184 13.02 1.27 -3.43
N ARG A 185 13.55 1.95 -2.41
CA ARG A 185 14.88 1.69 -1.85
C ARG A 185 15.04 0.29 -1.25
N ASN A 186 13.95 -0.33 -0.83
CA ASN A 186 13.90 -1.68 -0.27
C ASN A 186 13.72 -2.76 -1.34
N PHE A 187 13.31 -2.44 -2.56
CA PHE A 187 13.02 -3.40 -3.63
C PHE A 187 13.92 -3.19 -4.86
N GLU A 188 13.79 -2.08 -5.60
CA GLU A 188 14.54 -1.87 -6.84
C GLU A 188 16.06 -1.80 -6.65
N LEU A 189 16.55 -1.20 -5.55
CA LEU A 189 17.99 -1.20 -5.27
C LEU A 189 18.52 -2.62 -5.03
N ASN A 190 17.76 -3.48 -4.33
CA ASN A 190 18.12 -4.87 -4.15
C ASN A 190 18.07 -5.65 -5.49
N GLN A 191 17.07 -5.38 -6.33
CA GLN A 191 16.97 -6.00 -7.66
C GLN A 191 18.18 -5.65 -8.54
N MET A 192 18.58 -4.38 -8.57
CA MET A 192 19.74 -3.91 -9.33
C MET A 192 21.05 -4.50 -8.80
N ASP A 193 21.20 -4.60 -7.48
CA ASP A 193 22.39 -5.18 -6.85
C ASP A 193 22.53 -6.68 -7.19
N ILE A 194 21.45 -7.45 -7.11
CA ILE A 194 21.41 -8.89 -7.42
C ILE A 194 21.86 -9.17 -8.86
N VAL A 195 21.49 -8.33 -9.81
CA VAL A 195 21.89 -8.50 -11.22
C VAL A 195 23.25 -7.87 -11.56
N GLY A 196 24.01 -7.41 -10.55
CA GLY A 196 25.34 -6.83 -10.73
C GLY A 196 25.34 -5.46 -11.42
N LYS A 197 24.22 -4.74 -11.34
CA LYS A 197 24.07 -3.36 -11.85
C LYS A 197 23.60 -2.44 -10.71
N PRO A 198 24.42 -2.22 -9.67
CA PRO A 198 24.00 -1.51 -8.47
C PRO A 198 23.51 -0.10 -8.79
N GLY A 199 22.43 0.28 -8.12
CA GLY A 199 21.87 1.62 -8.18
C GLY A 199 22.52 2.55 -7.15
N LYS A 200 22.48 3.86 -7.45
CA LYS A 200 22.68 4.95 -6.50
C LYS A 200 21.35 5.68 -6.37
N ALA A 201 20.83 5.77 -5.16
CA ALA A 201 19.60 6.50 -4.87
C ALA A 201 19.89 7.95 -4.42
N PHE A 202 18.98 8.85 -4.78
CA PHE A 202 18.77 10.15 -4.17
C PHE A 202 17.40 10.10 -3.51
N TYR A 203 17.35 10.38 -2.22
CA TYR A 203 16.13 10.25 -1.45
C TYR A 203 15.35 11.57 -1.45
N PRO A 204 14.06 11.58 -1.82
CA PRO A 204 13.26 12.81 -1.86
C PRO A 204 13.33 13.63 -0.56
N GLU A 205 13.35 12.96 0.61
CA GLU A 205 13.41 13.62 1.92
C GLU A 205 14.76 14.30 2.20
N GLU A 206 15.82 13.93 1.50
CA GLU A 206 17.14 14.60 1.54
C GLU A 206 17.24 15.71 0.47
N GLU A 207 16.30 15.71 -0.47
CA GLU A 207 16.28 16.60 -1.64
C GLU A 207 15.08 17.56 -1.62
N GLY A 208 14.62 17.94 -0.40
CA GLY A 208 13.66 19.01 -0.18
C GLY A 208 12.19 18.61 -0.15
N VAL A 209 11.87 17.33 -0.22
CA VAL A 209 10.50 16.82 -0.06
C VAL A 209 10.29 16.41 1.40
N PRO A 210 9.28 16.92 2.12
CA PRO A 210 9.02 16.48 3.49
C PRO A 210 8.70 14.98 3.56
N PRO A 211 9.06 14.29 4.66
CA PRO A 211 8.66 12.90 4.88
C PRO A 211 7.14 12.71 4.83
N TYR A 212 6.71 11.61 4.23
CA TYR A 212 5.32 11.23 4.02
C TYR A 212 5.10 9.74 4.25
N ASP A 213 3.83 9.32 4.33
CA ASP A 213 3.46 7.90 4.37
C ASP A 213 3.55 7.32 2.95
N GLU A 214 4.42 6.31 2.75
CA GLU A 214 4.58 5.73 1.42
C GLU A 214 3.36 4.93 1.02
N LEU A 215 2.99 3.91 1.78
CA LEU A 215 1.82 3.09 1.44
C LEU A 215 0.68 3.35 2.41
N ILE A 216 -0.44 3.76 1.85
CA ILE A 216 -1.69 4.00 2.56
C ILE A 216 -2.82 3.17 1.97
N LEU A 217 -3.86 2.93 2.74
CA LEU A 217 -5.12 2.37 2.27
C LEU A 217 -6.14 3.48 2.07
N VAL A 218 -6.72 3.53 0.88
CA VAL A 218 -7.77 4.49 0.54
C VAL A 218 -9.09 3.79 0.26
N ALA A 219 -10.18 4.43 0.68
CA ALA A 219 -11.56 4.04 0.42
C ALA A 219 -12.29 5.16 -0.34
N ASN A 220 -13.46 4.84 -0.90
CA ASN A 220 -14.37 5.90 -1.38
C ASN A 220 -15.00 6.61 -0.17
N LYS A 221 -15.14 7.92 -0.21
CA LYS A 221 -15.78 8.73 0.85
C LYS A 221 -17.19 8.27 1.19
N SER A 222 -17.93 7.79 0.20
CA SER A 222 -19.31 7.30 0.39
C SER A 222 -19.40 6.04 1.25
N SER A 223 -18.31 5.26 1.36
CA SER A 223 -18.27 4.04 2.16
C SER A 223 -17.80 4.24 3.61
N LEU A 224 -17.48 5.47 4.04
CA LEU A 224 -16.98 5.72 5.40
C LEU A 224 -17.93 5.30 6.52
N GLY A 225 -19.23 5.20 6.25
CA GLY A 225 -20.23 4.70 7.18
C GLY A 225 -20.27 3.17 7.31
N ASP A 226 -19.53 2.44 6.47
CA ASP A 226 -19.49 0.99 6.49
C ASP A 226 -18.60 0.49 7.64
N SER A 227 -19.21 -0.26 8.57
CA SER A 227 -18.49 -0.84 9.72
C SER A 227 -17.44 -1.88 9.32
N HIS A 228 -17.54 -2.48 8.13
CA HIS A 228 -16.57 -3.45 7.64
C HIS A 228 -15.18 -2.83 7.38
N LEU A 229 -15.11 -1.54 7.06
CA LEU A 229 -13.84 -0.81 6.95
C LEU A 229 -13.05 -0.83 8.27
N ARG A 230 -13.74 -0.63 9.40
CA ARG A 230 -13.08 -0.68 10.72
C ARG A 230 -12.61 -2.11 11.03
N LEU A 231 -13.44 -3.12 10.76
CA LEU A 231 -13.09 -4.53 10.95
C LEU A 231 -11.86 -4.89 10.11
N PHE A 232 -11.82 -4.44 8.86
CA PHE A 232 -10.68 -4.63 7.97
C PHE A 232 -9.40 -3.99 8.54
N VAL A 233 -9.44 -2.72 8.93
CA VAL A 233 -8.27 -2.01 9.47
C VAL A 233 -7.77 -2.67 10.76
N ASN A 234 -8.67 -3.11 11.65
CA ASN A 234 -8.30 -3.83 12.87
C ASN A 234 -7.61 -5.17 12.57
N ALA A 235 -8.07 -5.90 11.55
CA ALA A 235 -7.43 -7.14 11.10
C ALA A 235 -6.03 -6.89 10.53
N VAL A 236 -5.85 -5.82 9.76
CA VAL A 236 -4.53 -5.39 9.25
C VAL A 236 -3.61 -4.98 10.39
N GLU A 237 -4.08 -4.24 11.39
CA GLU A 237 -3.29 -3.87 12.57
C GLU A 237 -2.84 -5.10 13.35
N LYS A 238 -3.75 -6.06 13.60
CA LYS A 238 -3.43 -7.34 14.23
C LYS A 238 -2.38 -8.13 13.43
N ALA A 239 -2.48 -8.13 12.11
CA ALA A 239 -1.52 -8.79 11.23
C ALA A 239 -0.16 -8.10 11.26
N THR A 240 -0.12 -6.76 11.27
CA THR A 240 1.13 -6.00 11.38
C THR A 240 1.85 -6.30 12.70
N GLN A 241 1.13 -6.31 13.80
CA GLN A 241 1.69 -6.65 15.10
C GLN A 241 2.21 -8.09 15.14
N PHE A 242 1.45 -9.04 14.55
CA PHE A 242 1.90 -10.43 14.42
C PHE A 242 3.18 -10.52 13.58
N LEU A 243 3.20 -9.88 12.41
CA LEU A 243 4.30 -9.83 11.48
C LEU A 243 5.62 -9.35 12.14
N ILE A 244 5.54 -8.26 12.89
CA ILE A 244 6.72 -7.68 13.57
C ILE A 244 7.22 -8.56 14.70
N ASN A 245 6.32 -9.20 15.46
CA ASN A 245 6.68 -10.06 16.58
C ASN A 245 7.09 -11.48 16.16
N HIS A 246 6.65 -11.94 14.96
CA HIS A 246 6.91 -13.27 14.42
C HIS A 246 7.40 -13.21 12.97
N PRO A 247 8.53 -12.53 12.68
CA PRO A 247 8.95 -12.25 11.30
C PRO A 247 9.28 -13.50 10.49
N GLU A 248 9.86 -14.53 11.13
CA GLU A 248 10.21 -15.79 10.44
C GLU A 248 8.97 -16.63 10.11
N GLU A 249 7.99 -16.70 11.02
CA GLU A 249 6.73 -17.38 10.77
C GLU A 249 5.95 -16.65 9.67
N SER A 250 5.91 -15.34 9.73
CA SER A 250 5.25 -14.50 8.74
C SER A 250 5.89 -14.63 7.36
N TRP A 251 7.22 -14.69 7.28
CA TRP A 251 7.91 -14.98 6.03
C TRP A 251 7.50 -16.34 5.45
N LYS A 252 7.46 -17.39 6.28
CA LYS A 252 7.01 -18.71 5.83
C LYS A 252 5.58 -18.69 5.29
N LEU A 253 4.67 -17.99 5.95
CA LEU A 253 3.29 -17.81 5.47
C LEU A 253 3.26 -17.09 4.14
N PHE A 254 3.99 -15.98 4.01
CA PHE A 254 4.08 -15.19 2.79
C PHE A 254 4.55 -16.01 1.59
N ILE A 255 5.67 -16.74 1.70
CA ILE A 255 6.20 -17.57 0.60
C ILE A 255 5.42 -18.88 0.40
N THR A 256 4.60 -19.32 1.34
CA THR A 256 3.69 -20.45 1.15
C THR A 256 2.50 -20.02 0.30
N ALA A 257 1.97 -18.85 0.55
CA ALA A 257 0.90 -18.24 -0.25
C ALA A 257 1.37 -17.83 -1.66
N HIS A 258 2.63 -17.41 -1.79
CA HIS A 258 3.24 -16.91 -3.03
C HIS A 258 4.60 -17.60 -3.27
N LYS A 259 4.58 -18.84 -3.76
CA LYS A 259 5.78 -19.69 -3.90
C LYS A 259 6.82 -19.11 -4.87
N ASP A 260 6.39 -18.39 -5.88
CA ASP A 260 7.22 -17.67 -6.87
C ASP A 260 8.03 -16.53 -6.25
N LEU A 261 7.60 -16.02 -5.09
CA LEU A 261 8.29 -14.96 -4.34
C LEU A 261 9.35 -15.50 -3.36
N ASN A 262 9.53 -16.82 -3.26
CA ASN A 262 10.59 -17.42 -2.45
C ASN A 262 11.96 -17.33 -3.16
N ASN A 263 12.51 -16.12 -3.23
CA ASN A 263 13.76 -15.81 -3.89
C ASN A 263 14.58 -14.78 -3.12
N GLU A 264 15.82 -14.55 -3.54
CA GLU A 264 16.77 -13.64 -2.86
C GLU A 264 16.27 -12.19 -2.82
N LEU A 265 15.63 -11.71 -3.90
CA LEU A 265 15.10 -10.34 -3.97
C LEU A 265 14.06 -10.11 -2.87
N ASN A 266 13.04 -10.97 -2.82
CA ASN A 266 11.96 -10.82 -1.85
C ASN A 266 12.44 -11.05 -0.40
N LYS A 267 13.45 -11.91 -0.19
CA LYS A 267 14.07 -12.11 1.13
C LYS A 267 14.79 -10.84 1.60
N ARG A 268 15.55 -10.17 0.74
CA ARG A 268 16.22 -8.89 1.06
C ARG A 268 15.20 -7.79 1.26
N ALA A 269 14.21 -7.68 0.36
CA ALA A 269 13.13 -6.70 0.49
C ALA A 269 12.34 -6.89 1.77
N TRP A 270 12.01 -8.14 2.16
CA TRP A 270 11.34 -8.45 3.43
C TRP A 270 12.09 -7.88 4.63
N ALA A 271 13.38 -8.17 4.74
CA ALA A 271 14.21 -7.67 5.83
C ALA A 271 14.31 -6.13 5.86
N ALA A 272 14.35 -5.50 4.68
CA ALA A 272 14.41 -4.04 4.55
C ALA A 272 13.07 -3.34 4.82
N THR A 273 11.93 -4.03 4.60
CA THR A 273 10.58 -3.47 4.79
C THR A 273 10.10 -3.59 6.24
N LEU A 274 10.44 -4.67 6.94
CA LEU A 274 9.97 -4.93 8.32
C LEU A 274 10.02 -3.72 9.26
N PRO A 275 11.13 -2.95 9.37
CA PRO A 275 11.22 -1.81 10.27
C PRO A 275 10.42 -0.57 9.83
N ARG A 276 9.77 -0.62 8.67
CA ARG A 276 9.09 0.50 8.03
C ARG A 276 7.57 0.42 8.12
N PHE A 277 7.04 -0.74 8.51
CA PHE A 277 5.60 -0.90 8.69
C PHE A 277 5.08 0.00 9.79
N ALA A 278 3.93 0.61 9.54
CA ALA A 278 3.19 1.35 10.55
C ALA A 278 2.69 0.38 11.64
N LEU A 279 3.23 0.48 12.87
CA LEU A 279 2.85 -0.40 13.97
C LEU A 279 1.37 -0.26 14.38
N ARG A 280 0.78 0.88 14.05
CA ARG A 280 -0.63 1.19 14.25
C ARG A 280 -1.23 1.73 12.94
N PRO A 281 -1.60 0.85 12.01
CA PRO A 281 -2.14 1.25 10.70
C PRO A 281 -3.32 2.23 10.76
N ALA A 282 -4.20 2.10 11.77
CA ALA A 282 -5.34 3.00 11.95
C ALA A 282 -4.93 4.44 12.29
N ALA A 283 -3.82 4.64 13.02
CA ALA A 283 -3.40 5.96 13.49
C ALA A 283 -3.08 6.92 12.33
N LEU A 284 -3.42 8.19 12.50
CA LEU A 284 -3.18 9.26 11.54
C LEU A 284 -2.24 10.33 12.14
N ASP A 285 -1.06 10.49 11.56
CA ASP A 285 -0.19 11.64 11.85
C ASP A 285 -0.73 12.89 11.14
N LYS A 286 -1.70 13.55 11.78
CA LYS A 286 -2.36 14.77 11.25
C LYS A 286 -1.35 15.82 10.84
N ALA A 287 -0.35 16.06 11.70
CA ALA A 287 0.66 17.08 11.46
C ALA A 287 1.52 16.78 10.20
N ARG A 288 1.82 15.51 9.91
CA ARG A 288 2.51 15.09 8.69
C ARG A 288 1.69 15.44 7.45
N TYR A 289 0.41 15.08 7.44
CA TYR A 289 -0.50 15.35 6.33
C TYR A 289 -0.67 16.85 6.09
N GLU A 290 -0.84 17.63 7.15
CA GLU A 290 -0.99 19.09 7.07
C GLU A 290 0.29 19.75 6.55
N ARG A 291 1.47 19.39 7.08
CA ARG A 291 2.76 19.89 6.58
C ARG A 291 2.97 19.55 5.11
N PHE A 292 2.63 18.33 4.71
CA PHE A 292 2.79 17.89 3.32
C PHE A 292 1.83 18.64 2.38
N ALA A 293 0.59 18.92 2.80
CA ALA A 293 -0.35 19.72 2.03
C ALA A 293 0.14 21.18 1.83
N VAL A 294 0.71 21.79 2.90
CA VAL A 294 1.33 23.13 2.80
C VAL A 294 2.48 23.09 1.80
N PHE A 295 3.38 22.13 1.92
CA PHE A 295 4.50 21.94 0.98
C PHE A 295 4.02 21.82 -0.46
N LEU A 296 3.02 20.97 -0.76
CA LEU A 296 2.50 20.80 -2.11
C LEU A 296 1.92 22.11 -2.67
N LYS A 297 1.26 22.91 -1.83
CA LYS A 297 0.75 24.23 -2.23
C LYS A 297 1.87 25.22 -2.53
N GLU A 298 2.91 25.27 -1.70
CA GLU A 298 4.10 26.11 -1.92
C GLU A 298 4.81 25.75 -3.23
N GLN A 299 4.90 24.44 -3.54
CA GLN A 299 5.44 23.92 -4.78
C GLN A 299 4.47 24.07 -5.97
N LYS A 300 3.27 24.65 -5.79
CA LYS A 300 2.21 24.83 -6.81
C LYS A 300 1.72 23.52 -7.43
N LEU A 301 1.87 22.41 -6.71
CA LEU A 301 1.39 21.10 -7.10
C LEU A 301 -0.09 20.90 -6.79
N ILE A 302 -0.60 21.65 -5.79
CA ILE A 302 -2.04 21.81 -5.52
C ILE A 302 -2.36 23.30 -5.37
N LYS A 303 -3.62 23.68 -5.67
CA LYS A 303 -4.09 25.09 -5.56
C LYS A 303 -4.61 25.38 -4.15
N ASN A 304 -5.32 24.43 -3.57
CA ASN A 304 -5.98 24.57 -2.30
C ASN A 304 -5.55 23.49 -1.32
N ILE A 305 -5.56 23.81 -0.03
CA ILE A 305 -5.38 22.83 1.04
C ILE A 305 -6.78 22.47 1.54
N PRO A 306 -7.30 21.26 1.24
CA PRO A 306 -8.58 20.82 1.75
C PRO A 306 -8.49 20.57 3.26
N ALA A 307 -9.61 20.65 3.98
CA ALA A 307 -9.65 20.26 5.39
C ALA A 307 -9.26 18.77 5.53
N LEU A 308 -8.35 18.47 6.47
CA LEU A 308 -7.74 17.14 6.62
C LEU A 308 -8.79 16.01 6.69
N ASN A 309 -9.83 16.20 7.48
CA ASN A 309 -10.90 15.22 7.69
C ASN A 309 -11.72 14.91 6.41
N THR A 310 -11.51 15.66 5.33
CA THR A 310 -12.17 15.39 4.05
C THR A 310 -11.43 14.38 3.19
N TYR A 311 -10.16 14.04 3.52
CA TYR A 311 -9.34 13.12 2.73
C TYR A 311 -8.47 12.16 3.56
N ALA A 312 -8.38 12.33 4.88
CA ALA A 312 -7.69 11.42 5.77
C ALA A 312 -8.39 11.36 7.12
N VAL A 313 -8.71 10.13 7.56
CA VAL A 313 -9.46 9.90 8.81
C VAL A 313 -8.86 8.75 9.61
N GLU A 314 -9.13 8.76 10.91
CA GLU A 314 -9.15 7.57 11.75
C GLU A 314 -10.60 7.11 11.81
N LEU A 315 -10.84 5.84 11.47
CA LEU A 315 -12.19 5.27 11.54
C LEU A 315 -12.64 5.17 13.00
N PRO A 316 -13.90 5.48 13.31
CA PRO A 316 -14.45 5.50 14.67
C PRO A 316 -14.47 4.11 15.33
#